data_5ee75aa91a76b49d72ba4661766b5edd
#
_entry.id   5ee75aa91a76b49d72ba4661766b5edd
#
_cell.length_a   1.000
_cell.length_b   1.000
_cell.length_c   1.000
_cell.angle_alpha   90.00
_cell.angle_beta   90.00
_cell.angle_gamma   90.00
#
_symmetry.space_group_name_H-M   'P 1'
#
loop_
_entity.id
_entity.type
_entity.pdbx_description
1 polymer ?
#
loop_
_entity_poly.entity_id
_entity_poly.type
_entity_poly.pdbx_seq_one_letter_code
_entity_poly.pdbx_strand_id
1 'polypeptide(L)' 'MKKISVSLSGHQTSISLENEFFDLLKKYATESKTSVANIIKTIDENRNPNSNLSSEIRIWILKQLLKTSK' A
#
# COMPACT_ATOMS: atom_id res chain seq x y z
N MET A 1 -10.66 -10.52 4.01
CA MET A 1 -9.42 -9.75 3.92
C MET A 1 -8.43 -10.41 2.99
N LYS A 2 -7.70 -9.60 2.25
CA LYS A 2 -6.67 -10.08 1.35
C LYS A 2 -5.33 -10.08 2.07
N LYS A 3 -4.65 -11.23 2.06
CA LYS A 3 -3.31 -11.34 2.63
C LYS A 3 -2.29 -11.21 1.50
N ILE A 4 -1.33 -10.31 1.67
CA ILE A 4 -0.35 -9.99 0.65
C ILE A 4 1.04 -10.23 1.23
N SER A 5 1.88 -10.99 0.51
CA SER A 5 3.27 -11.18 0.87
C SER A 5 4.13 -10.26 0.01
N VAL A 6 4.99 -9.49 0.65
CA VAL A 6 5.88 -8.58 -0.05
C VAL A 6 7.29 -8.71 0.50
N SER A 7 8.27 -8.40 -0.34
CA SER A 7 9.66 -8.37 0.06
C SER A 7 10.10 -6.92 0.26
N LEU A 8 10.49 -6.58 1.49
CA LEU A 8 10.86 -5.22 1.86
C LEU A 8 12.26 -5.23 2.47
N SER A 9 13.18 -4.51 1.85
CA SER A 9 14.54 -4.33 2.37
C SER A 9 15.21 -5.66 2.76
N GLY A 10 15.04 -6.69 1.94
CA GLY A 10 15.63 -8.00 2.20
C GLY A 10 14.83 -8.89 3.15
N HIS A 11 13.69 -8.42 3.64
CA HIS A 11 12.81 -9.19 4.51
C HIS A 11 11.50 -9.48 3.80
N GLN A 12 10.96 -10.67 4.05
CA GLN A 12 9.61 -10.98 3.60
C GLN A 12 8.63 -10.66 4.72
N THR A 13 7.55 -9.97 4.37
CA THR A 13 6.50 -9.65 5.34
C THR A 13 5.14 -9.92 4.72
N SER A 14 4.15 -10.13 5.56
CA SER A 14 2.77 -10.30 5.14
C SER A 14 1.94 -9.18 5.73
N ILE A 15 1.07 -8.63 4.90
CA ILE A 15 0.12 -7.61 5.35
C ILE A 15 -1.28 -8.06 4.98
N SER A 16 -2.26 -7.58 5.73
CA SER A 16 -3.66 -7.87 5.44
C SER A 16 -4.39 -6.57 5.17
N LEU A 17 -5.13 -6.54 4.08
CA LEU A 17 -5.94 -5.40 3.70
C LEU A 17 -7.35 -5.87 3.37
N GLU A 18 -8.32 -5.02 3.63
CA GLU A 18 -9.67 -5.23 3.14
C GLU A 18 -9.64 -5.35 1.61
N ASN A 19 -10.51 -6.17 1.05
CA ASN A 19 -10.53 -6.37 -0.40
C ASN A 19 -10.69 -5.05 -1.15
N GLU A 20 -11.50 -4.14 -0.61
CA GLU A 20 -11.75 -2.83 -1.22
C GLU A 20 -10.45 -2.01 -1.31
N PHE A 21 -9.65 -2.01 -0.24
CA PHE A 21 -8.38 -1.30 -0.25
C PHE A 21 -7.37 -1.96 -1.18
N PHE A 22 -7.35 -3.28 -1.23
CA PHE A 22 -6.45 -3.98 -2.13
C PHE A 22 -6.78 -3.68 -3.59
N ASP A 23 -8.06 -3.65 -3.94
CA ASP A 23 -8.50 -3.33 -5.29
C ASP A 23 -8.09 -1.92 -5.69
N LEU A 24 -8.23 -0.96 -4.78
CA LEU A 24 -7.77 0.41 -5.04
C LEU A 24 -6.27 0.48 -5.21
N LEU A 25 -5.53 -0.27 -4.40
CA LEU A 25 -4.07 -0.30 -4.49
C LEU A 25 -3.64 -0.83 -5.85
N LYS A 26 -4.29 -1.89 -6.34
CA LYS A 26 -4.01 -2.43 -7.68
C LYS A 26 -4.32 -1.41 -8.76
N LYS A 27 -5.43 -0.70 -8.62
CA LYS A 27 -5.81 0.34 -9.57
C LYS A 27 -4.74 1.43 -9.66
N TYR A 28 -4.28 1.92 -8.51
CA TYR A 28 -3.26 2.95 -8.49
C TYR A 28 -1.93 2.45 -9.05
N ALA A 29 -1.57 1.19 -8.79
CA ALA A 29 -0.36 0.61 -9.36
C ALA A 29 -0.43 0.59 -10.88
N THR A 30 -1.57 0.17 -11.42
CA THR A 30 -1.77 0.14 -12.88
C THR A 30 -1.72 1.54 -13.47
N GLU A 31 -2.37 2.50 -12.84
CA GLU A 31 -2.40 3.88 -13.34
C GLU A 31 -1.02 4.54 -13.30
N SER A 32 -0.22 4.17 -12.32
CA SER A 32 1.13 4.72 -12.16
C SER A 32 2.19 3.89 -12.90
N LYS A 33 1.77 2.85 -13.59
CA LYS A 33 2.66 1.94 -14.34
C LYS A 33 3.74 1.34 -13.44
N THR A 34 3.32 0.92 -12.24
CA THR A 34 4.20 0.30 -11.26
C THR A 34 3.51 -0.93 -10.67
N SER A 35 4.16 -1.61 -9.74
CA SER A 35 3.60 -2.78 -9.09
C SER A 35 3.07 -2.43 -7.72
N VAL A 36 2.14 -3.24 -7.22
CA VAL A 36 1.64 -3.12 -5.85
C VAL A 36 2.81 -3.23 -4.86
N ALA A 37 3.70 -4.19 -5.10
CA ALA A 37 4.87 -4.37 -4.22
C ALA A 37 5.74 -3.11 -4.17
N ASN A 38 5.91 -2.44 -5.30
CA ASN A 38 6.72 -1.23 -5.36
C ASN A 38 6.08 -0.09 -4.58
N ILE A 39 4.75 0.06 -4.69
CA ILE A 39 4.03 1.07 -3.92
C ILE A 39 4.20 0.80 -2.42
N ILE A 40 4.03 -0.45 -2.00
CA ILE A 40 4.15 -0.83 -0.60
C ILE A 40 5.57 -0.56 -0.10
N LYS A 41 6.57 -0.86 -0.91
CA LYS A 41 7.96 -0.59 -0.55
C LYS A 41 8.18 0.90 -0.31
N THR A 42 7.66 1.74 -1.18
CA THR A 42 7.79 3.19 -1.04
C THR A 42 7.11 3.67 0.24
N ILE A 43 5.92 3.17 0.53
CA ILE A 43 5.21 3.53 1.76
C ILE A 43 6.01 3.09 2.98
N ASP A 44 6.57 1.88 2.95
CA ASP A 44 7.35 1.35 4.07
C ASP A 44 8.59 2.21 4.33
N GLU A 45 9.26 2.66 3.27
CA GLU A 45 10.46 3.48 3.40
C GLU A 45 10.18 4.85 4.01
N ASN A 46 8.96 5.35 3.85
CA ASN A 46 8.59 6.68 4.29
C ASN A 46 7.75 6.69 5.57
N ARG A 47 7.42 5.51 6.10
CA ARG A 47 6.55 5.45 7.27
C ARG A 47 7.34 5.64 8.57
N ASN A 48 6.62 6.06 9.61
CA ASN A 48 7.16 6.11 10.95
C ASN A 48 7.50 4.69 11.41
N PRO A 49 8.70 4.44 11.95
CA PRO A 49 9.09 3.09 12.40
C PRO A 49 8.12 2.44 13.38
N ASN A 50 7.38 3.25 14.12
CA ASN A 50 6.42 2.75 15.12
C ASN A 50 5.03 2.53 14.56
N SER A 51 4.81 2.84 13.29
CA SER A 51 3.47 2.70 12.69
C SER A 51 3.27 1.31 12.11
N ASN A 52 2.01 0.92 12.00
CA ASN A 52 1.62 -0.34 11.37
C ASN A 52 1.57 -0.14 9.85
N LEU A 53 2.23 -1.01 9.09
CA LEU A 53 2.31 -0.87 7.65
C LEU A 53 0.93 -0.92 6.98
N SER A 54 0.06 -1.82 7.41
CA SER A 54 -1.31 -1.90 6.85
C SER A 54 -2.06 -0.59 7.04
N SER A 55 -1.92 0.03 8.20
CA SER A 55 -2.55 1.32 8.48
C SER A 55 -1.99 2.41 7.58
N GLU A 56 -0.67 2.42 7.38
CA GLU A 56 -0.04 3.40 6.50
C GLU A 56 -0.49 3.25 5.05
N ILE A 57 -0.68 2.02 4.61
CA ILE A 57 -1.19 1.76 3.26
C ILE A 57 -2.61 2.29 3.12
N ARG A 58 -3.47 2.06 4.13
CA ARG A 58 -4.84 2.58 4.10
C ARG A 58 -4.85 4.10 4.03
N ILE A 59 -4.00 4.75 4.82
CA ILE A 59 -3.88 6.21 4.83
C ILE A 59 -3.41 6.70 3.46
N TRP A 60 -2.41 6.04 2.89
CA TRP A 60 -1.90 6.39 1.56
C TRP A 60 -3.02 6.34 0.51
N ILE A 61 -3.81 5.26 0.52
CA ILE A 61 -4.92 5.10 -0.41
C ILE A 61 -5.94 6.21 -0.20
N LEU A 62 -6.27 6.51 1.04
CA LEU A 62 -7.22 7.58 1.35
C LEU A 62 -6.73 8.92 0.82
N LYS A 63 -5.45 9.21 0.97
CA LYS A 63 -4.86 10.43 0.44
C LYS A 63 -4.96 10.50 -1.08
N GLN A 64 -4.78 9.38 -1.76
CA GLN A 64 -4.94 9.34 -3.23
C GLN A 64 -6.38 9.65 -3.62
N LEU A 65 -7.35 9.07 -2.92
CA LEU A 65 -8.76 9.35 -3.17
C LEU A 65 -9.09 10.82 -2.97
N LEU A 66 -8.56 11.43 -1.92
CA LEU A 66 -8.80 12.85 -1.63
C LEU A 66 -8.17 13.74 -2.69
N LYS A 67 -7.03 13.35 -3.26
CA LYS A 67 -6.39 14.11 -4.34
C LYS A 67 -7.22 14.10 -5.61
N THR A 68 -7.90 13.00 -5.90
CA THR A 68 -8.68 12.87 -7.13
C THR A 68 -10.11 13.34 -6.98
N SER A 69 -10.57 13.53 -5.76
CA SER A 69 -11.92 14.04 -5.46
C SER A 69 -11.88 15.56 -5.42
N LYS A 70 -12.28 16.16 -6.51
CA LYS A 70 -12.39 17.63 -6.55
C LYS A 70 -13.80 18.05 -6.84
#